data_2409d1fda3ca6f28c966b1de34fd197a
#
_entry.id   2409d1fda3ca6f28c966b1de34fd197a
#
_cell.length_a   1.000
_cell.length_b   1.000
_cell.length_c   1.000
_cell.angle_alpha   90.00
_cell.angle_beta   90.00
_cell.angle_gamma   90.00
#
_symmetry.space_group_name_H-M   'P 1'
#
loop_
_entity.id
_entity.type
_entity.pdbx_description
1 polymer ?
#
loop_
_entity_poly.entity_id
_entity_poly.type
_entity_poly.pdbx_seq_one_letter_code
_entity_poly.pdbx_strand_id
1 'polypeptide(L)'
;MNFDAIVIGGGIVGCAIADRLARERRAVCLLERDVLGGAATAASMGHLVVLDDDPAELALSAYSCARWRELAPQLPAAAEYRATGTLWIARDAAEMAEAAHKQRRLAAAGIASELVDEAQLKLCEPALAPGLAGGLRVPADAVVYPPVAAAFLARRAAAAGADVRAGVNVRTLVDGGVILADGSELRAPRVIVANGCAAPELLCSVPVRKRKGHLLITTRLAPTVNHQLVELGYIQSAHGGDGESVAFNVQPRPSGQLLLGSTRQFDDLSCEVTPRLLARLVERAQAFLPGLGSLTALRAWTGFRPTTPDHRPLIGPWPARPGVWLACGHEGLGVTTALGTADLLAAQLFDQPLPFDAAPYAPARFAAQVSHAA
;
A
#
# COMPACT_ATOMS: atom_id res chain seq x y z
N MET A 1 29.95 -13.38 -4.37
CA MET A 1 28.76 -14.21 -4.73
C MET A 1 28.05 -13.51 -5.88
N ASN A 2 27.69 -14.22 -6.92
CA ASN A 2 26.90 -13.67 -8.01
C ASN A 2 25.42 -13.97 -7.73
N PHE A 3 24.60 -12.94 -7.65
CA PHE A 3 23.15 -13.06 -7.52
C PHE A 3 22.50 -13.01 -8.90
N ASP A 4 21.31 -13.61 -9.02
CA ASP A 4 20.44 -13.43 -10.20
C ASP A 4 19.74 -12.05 -10.15
N ALA A 5 19.45 -11.59 -8.93
CA ALA A 5 18.84 -10.30 -8.68
C ALA A 5 19.26 -9.69 -7.32
N ILE A 6 19.41 -8.38 -7.27
CA ILE A 6 19.52 -7.60 -6.04
C ILE A 6 18.25 -6.76 -5.90
N VAL A 7 17.57 -6.85 -4.75
CA VAL A 7 16.40 -6.05 -4.41
C VAL A 7 16.81 -5.00 -3.38
N ILE A 8 16.59 -3.73 -3.69
CA ILE A 8 16.92 -2.59 -2.81
C ILE A 8 15.64 -2.07 -2.17
N GLY A 9 15.55 -2.17 -0.84
CA GLY A 9 14.42 -1.77 -0.02
C GLY A 9 13.67 -2.96 0.57
N GLY A 10 13.70 -3.09 1.89
CA GLY A 10 13.05 -4.13 2.68
C GLY A 10 11.64 -3.76 3.18
N GLY A 11 10.94 -2.86 2.47
CA GLY A 11 9.51 -2.65 2.67
C GLY A 11 8.69 -3.85 2.20
N ILE A 12 7.36 -3.80 2.35
CA ILE A 12 6.47 -4.92 2.01
C ILE A 12 6.61 -5.35 0.53
N VAL A 13 6.82 -4.41 -0.40
CA VAL A 13 6.99 -4.69 -1.83
C VAL A 13 8.31 -5.43 -2.09
N GLY A 14 9.43 -4.91 -1.58
CA GLY A 14 10.73 -5.58 -1.76
C GLY A 14 10.80 -6.95 -1.09
N CYS A 15 10.20 -7.11 0.10
CA CYS A 15 10.09 -8.41 0.77
C CYS A 15 9.24 -9.39 -0.05
N ALA A 16 8.14 -8.94 -0.67
CA ALA A 16 7.32 -9.78 -1.53
C ALA A 16 8.07 -10.23 -2.80
N ILE A 17 8.84 -9.31 -3.41
CA ILE A 17 9.68 -9.63 -4.58
C ILE A 17 10.76 -10.65 -4.21
N ALA A 18 11.49 -10.41 -3.12
CA ALA A 18 12.53 -11.33 -2.66
C ALA A 18 11.97 -12.73 -2.36
N ASP A 19 10.81 -12.81 -1.70
CA ASP A 19 10.13 -14.07 -1.44
C ASP A 19 9.71 -14.78 -2.73
N ARG A 20 9.11 -14.04 -3.67
CA ARG A 20 8.65 -14.60 -4.95
C ARG A 20 9.81 -15.19 -5.75
N LEU A 21 10.91 -14.44 -5.87
CA LEU A 21 12.09 -14.86 -6.63
C LEU A 21 12.85 -16.02 -5.97
N ALA A 22 13.07 -15.97 -4.65
CA ALA A 22 13.77 -17.01 -3.91
C ALA A 22 13.02 -18.36 -4.00
N ARG A 23 11.68 -18.34 -3.91
CA ARG A 23 10.85 -19.55 -4.07
C ARG A 23 10.90 -20.14 -5.47
N GLU A 24 11.28 -19.36 -6.47
CA GLU A 24 11.65 -19.86 -7.81
C GLU A 24 13.11 -20.31 -7.93
N ARG A 25 13.80 -20.47 -6.79
CA ARG A 25 15.20 -20.88 -6.71
C ARG A 25 16.17 -19.90 -7.39
N ARG A 26 15.85 -18.61 -7.42
CA ARG A 26 16.76 -17.58 -7.88
C ARG A 26 17.69 -17.17 -6.74
N ALA A 27 18.95 -16.91 -7.05
CA ALA A 27 19.90 -16.36 -6.10
C ALA A 27 19.61 -14.86 -5.90
N VAL A 28 18.95 -14.51 -4.79
CA VAL A 28 18.45 -13.14 -4.51
C VAL A 28 19.17 -12.56 -3.31
N CYS A 29 19.58 -11.27 -3.40
CA CYS A 29 20.01 -10.48 -2.28
C CYS A 29 18.98 -9.37 -2.03
N LEU A 30 18.40 -9.31 -0.82
CA LEU A 30 17.54 -8.22 -0.37
C LEU A 30 18.34 -7.31 0.56
N LEU A 31 18.43 -6.02 0.21
CA LEU A 31 19.16 -5.01 0.96
C LEU A 31 18.19 -3.98 1.56
N GLU A 32 18.22 -3.80 2.86
CA GLU A 32 17.45 -2.79 3.59
C GLU A 32 18.40 -1.92 4.42
N ARG A 33 18.30 -0.59 4.30
CA ARG A 33 19.20 0.34 4.99
C ARG A 33 18.93 0.41 6.50
N ASP A 34 17.68 0.22 6.93
CA ASP A 34 17.27 0.35 8.34
C ASP A 34 16.70 -1.00 8.84
N VAL A 35 15.38 -1.10 8.92
CA VAL A 35 14.66 -2.28 9.42
C VAL A 35 13.67 -2.80 8.38
N LEU A 36 13.56 -4.11 8.28
CA LEU A 36 12.57 -4.76 7.41
C LEU A 36 11.15 -4.36 7.80
N GLY A 37 10.33 -4.03 6.81
CA GLY A 37 8.97 -3.56 7.05
C GLY A 37 8.88 -2.15 7.64
N GLY A 38 9.96 -1.36 7.62
CA GLY A 38 10.02 0.02 8.09
C GLY A 38 9.35 1.04 7.16
N ALA A 39 9.67 2.32 7.36
CA ALA A 39 9.24 3.46 6.56
C ALA A 39 7.73 3.46 6.23
N ALA A 40 7.35 3.59 4.96
CA ALA A 40 5.94 3.63 4.54
C ALA A 40 5.15 2.38 4.95
N THR A 41 5.78 1.21 4.98
CA THR A 41 5.16 -0.05 5.42
C THR A 41 4.74 0.03 6.89
N ALA A 42 5.64 0.45 7.77
CA ALA A 42 5.35 0.59 9.20
C ALA A 42 4.35 1.71 9.51
N ALA A 43 4.32 2.76 8.68
CA ALA A 43 3.43 3.89 8.86
C ALA A 43 2.04 3.68 8.23
N SER A 44 1.79 2.54 7.58
CA SER A 44 0.53 2.28 6.86
C SER A 44 -0.55 1.67 7.73
N MET A 45 -1.81 1.73 7.27
CA MET A 45 -2.95 1.11 7.95
C MET A 45 -3.00 -0.41 7.74
N GLY A 46 -2.49 -0.91 6.61
CA GLY A 46 -2.50 -2.34 6.31
C GLY A 46 -3.78 -2.83 5.65
N HIS A 47 -4.42 -1.98 4.88
CA HIS A 47 -5.58 -2.36 4.09
C HIS A 47 -5.21 -3.31 2.95
N LEU A 48 -6.05 -4.31 2.72
CA LEU A 48 -6.03 -5.22 1.59
C LEU A 48 -7.39 -5.06 0.89
N VAL A 49 -7.48 -4.08 0.00
CA VAL A 49 -8.75 -3.61 -0.58
C VAL A 49 -8.68 -3.61 -2.10
N VAL A 50 -9.79 -3.94 -2.72
CA VAL A 50 -9.94 -3.78 -4.16
C VAL A 50 -10.43 -2.37 -4.45
N LEU A 51 -9.63 -1.61 -5.21
CA LEU A 51 -9.98 -0.27 -5.67
C LEU A 51 -10.29 -0.26 -7.15
N ASP A 52 -11.24 0.59 -7.54
CA ASP A 52 -11.81 0.65 -8.89
C ASP A 52 -11.72 2.04 -9.51
N ASP A 53 -10.81 2.88 -9.02
CA ASP A 53 -10.66 4.26 -9.45
C ASP A 53 -10.19 4.34 -10.91
N ASP A 54 -9.36 3.39 -11.31
CA ASP A 54 -9.04 3.15 -12.73
C ASP A 54 -8.90 1.63 -13.02
N PRO A 55 -9.02 1.21 -14.31
CA PRO A 55 -8.95 -0.21 -14.67
C PRO A 55 -7.62 -0.89 -14.31
N ALA A 56 -6.50 -0.18 -14.36
CA ALA A 56 -5.20 -0.74 -13.99
C ALA A 56 -5.11 -0.93 -12.47
N GLU A 57 -5.55 0.06 -11.68
CA GLU A 57 -5.58 -0.08 -10.24
C GLU A 57 -6.48 -1.25 -9.81
N LEU A 58 -7.63 -1.40 -10.45
CA LEU A 58 -8.55 -2.51 -10.23
C LEU A 58 -7.89 -3.86 -10.54
N ALA A 59 -7.23 -4.00 -11.68
CA ALA A 59 -6.58 -5.24 -12.09
C ALA A 59 -5.49 -5.66 -11.09
N LEU A 60 -4.60 -4.74 -10.71
CA LEU A 60 -3.50 -5.02 -9.78
C LEU A 60 -4.01 -5.28 -8.36
N SER A 61 -4.94 -4.48 -7.85
CA SER A 61 -5.47 -4.65 -6.50
C SER A 61 -6.29 -5.94 -6.36
N ALA A 62 -7.16 -6.24 -7.32
CA ALA A 62 -7.97 -7.47 -7.33
C ALA A 62 -7.10 -8.73 -7.37
N TYR A 63 -6.13 -8.77 -8.29
CA TYR A 63 -5.18 -9.88 -8.38
C TYR A 63 -4.40 -10.04 -7.06
N SER A 64 -3.86 -8.96 -6.54
CA SER A 64 -3.04 -9.00 -5.33
C SER A 64 -3.85 -9.39 -4.09
N CYS A 65 -5.10 -8.93 -3.94
CA CYS A 65 -5.99 -9.35 -2.86
C CYS A 65 -6.29 -10.86 -2.92
N ALA A 66 -6.43 -11.44 -4.12
CA ALA A 66 -6.56 -12.88 -4.27
C ALA A 66 -5.30 -13.61 -3.76
N ARG A 67 -4.11 -13.13 -4.12
CA ARG A 67 -2.84 -13.68 -3.63
C ARG A 67 -2.69 -13.56 -2.11
N TRP A 68 -3.13 -12.45 -1.51
CA TRP A 68 -3.15 -12.29 -0.05
C TRP A 68 -4.05 -13.30 0.64
N ARG A 69 -5.24 -13.59 0.09
CA ARG A 69 -6.16 -14.63 0.61
C ARG A 69 -5.54 -16.02 0.56
N GLU A 70 -4.84 -16.35 -0.51
CA GLU A 70 -4.11 -17.62 -0.63
C GLU A 70 -2.95 -17.71 0.38
N LEU A 71 -2.30 -16.59 0.69
CA LEU A 71 -1.20 -16.53 1.64
C LEU A 71 -1.67 -16.53 3.10
N ALA A 72 -2.88 -16.04 3.37
CA ALA A 72 -3.41 -15.81 4.70
C ALA A 72 -3.26 -16.98 5.68
N PRO A 73 -3.52 -18.25 5.30
CA PRO A 73 -3.36 -19.41 6.19
C PRO A 73 -1.93 -19.64 6.68
N GLN A 74 -0.93 -19.06 6.01
CA GLN A 74 0.49 -19.20 6.35
C GLN A 74 1.00 -18.04 7.23
N LEU A 75 0.24 -16.94 7.31
CA LEU A 75 0.63 -15.77 8.09
C LEU A 75 0.62 -16.09 9.60
N PRO A 76 1.62 -15.61 10.36
CA PRO A 76 1.59 -15.75 11.82
C PRO A 76 0.43 -14.92 12.41
N ALA A 77 -0.11 -15.34 13.54
CA ALA A 77 -1.20 -14.63 14.23
C ALA A 77 -0.87 -13.14 14.49
N ALA A 78 0.41 -12.82 14.75
CA ALA A 78 0.89 -11.45 14.95
C ALA A 78 0.80 -10.58 13.68
N ALA A 79 0.60 -11.15 12.48
CA ALA A 79 0.31 -10.39 11.27
C ALA A 79 -1.13 -9.85 11.26
N GLU A 80 -1.97 -10.28 12.20
CA GLU A 80 -3.34 -9.81 12.38
C GLU A 80 -4.17 -9.78 11.08
N TYR A 81 -3.94 -10.75 10.19
CA TYR A 81 -4.77 -10.86 9.00
C TYR A 81 -6.22 -11.14 9.38
N ARG A 82 -7.12 -10.30 8.91
CA ARG A 82 -8.55 -10.44 9.16
C ARG A 82 -9.35 -10.05 7.91
N ALA A 83 -10.21 -10.95 7.44
CA ALA A 83 -11.20 -10.66 6.40
C ALA A 83 -12.39 -9.93 7.01
N THR A 84 -12.20 -8.66 7.41
CA THR A 84 -13.23 -7.82 8.00
C THR A 84 -14.25 -7.33 6.97
N GLY A 85 -13.91 -7.34 5.70
CA GLY A 85 -14.60 -6.61 4.67
C GLY A 85 -14.37 -5.09 4.78
N THR A 86 -14.68 -4.39 3.71
CA THR A 86 -14.75 -2.92 3.68
C THR A 86 -16.19 -2.49 3.57
N LEU A 87 -16.58 -1.50 4.36
CA LEU A 87 -17.86 -0.83 4.27
C LEU A 87 -17.63 0.62 3.82
N TRP A 88 -17.96 0.91 2.58
CA TRP A 88 -17.97 2.24 1.98
C TRP A 88 -19.25 2.95 2.36
N ILE A 89 -19.15 3.98 3.19
CA ILE A 89 -20.32 4.63 3.81
C ILE A 89 -20.78 5.79 2.95
N ALA A 90 -22.08 5.81 2.63
CA ALA A 90 -22.77 6.87 1.95
C ALA A 90 -23.54 7.74 2.93
N ARG A 91 -23.37 9.05 2.85
CA ARG A 91 -24.07 10.03 3.71
C ARG A 91 -25.45 10.40 3.17
N ASP A 92 -25.60 10.35 1.85
CA ASP A 92 -26.78 10.81 1.15
C ASP A 92 -27.09 9.98 -0.12
N ALA A 93 -28.16 10.35 -0.82
CA ALA A 93 -28.59 9.68 -2.04
C ALA A 93 -27.60 9.81 -3.20
N ALA A 94 -26.83 10.90 -3.27
CA ALA A 94 -25.82 11.08 -4.30
C ALA A 94 -24.63 10.12 -4.10
N GLU A 95 -24.18 9.97 -2.86
CA GLU A 95 -23.15 8.97 -2.51
C GLU A 95 -23.67 7.53 -2.66
N MET A 96 -24.96 7.26 -2.42
CA MET A 96 -25.56 5.95 -2.73
C MET A 96 -25.58 5.64 -4.24
N ALA A 97 -25.81 6.65 -5.09
CA ALA A 97 -25.70 6.48 -6.54
C ALA A 97 -24.24 6.12 -6.94
N GLU A 98 -23.25 6.76 -6.33
CA GLU A 98 -21.83 6.40 -6.55
C GLU A 98 -21.50 4.99 -6.00
N ALA A 99 -22.07 4.59 -4.86
CA ALA A 99 -21.96 3.22 -4.35
C ALA A 99 -22.47 2.19 -5.39
N ALA A 100 -23.58 2.49 -6.04
CA ALA A 100 -24.14 1.64 -7.08
C ALA A 100 -23.27 1.62 -8.36
N HIS A 101 -22.61 2.72 -8.71
CA HIS A 101 -21.61 2.75 -9.79
C HIS A 101 -20.41 1.88 -9.47
N LYS A 102 -19.86 2.03 -8.26
CA LYS A 102 -18.74 1.23 -7.75
C LYS A 102 -19.09 -0.26 -7.75
N GLN A 103 -20.29 -0.64 -7.28
CA GLN A 103 -20.77 -2.02 -7.31
C GLN A 103 -20.75 -2.61 -8.73
N ARG A 104 -21.23 -1.87 -9.74
CA ARG A 104 -21.21 -2.33 -11.13
C ARG A 104 -19.80 -2.56 -11.67
N ARG A 105 -18.86 -1.64 -11.38
CA ARG A 105 -17.45 -1.81 -11.78
C ARG A 105 -16.82 -3.04 -11.12
N LEU A 106 -17.04 -3.24 -9.82
CA LEU A 106 -16.56 -4.41 -9.10
C LEU A 106 -17.18 -5.71 -9.63
N ALA A 107 -18.49 -5.72 -9.88
CA ALA A 107 -19.18 -6.88 -10.45
C ALA A 107 -18.66 -7.26 -11.84
N ALA A 108 -18.37 -6.27 -12.70
CA ALA A 108 -17.76 -6.50 -14.01
C ALA A 108 -16.36 -7.14 -13.91
N ALA A 109 -15.64 -6.91 -12.81
CA ALA A 109 -14.35 -7.55 -12.50
C ALA A 109 -14.49 -8.86 -11.69
N GLY A 110 -15.71 -9.37 -11.49
CA GLY A 110 -15.98 -10.60 -10.72
C GLY A 110 -15.82 -10.44 -9.21
N ILE A 111 -15.81 -9.21 -8.69
CA ILE A 111 -15.68 -8.92 -7.27
C ILE A 111 -17.07 -8.82 -6.63
N ALA A 112 -17.33 -9.72 -5.67
CA ALA A 112 -18.59 -9.71 -4.91
C ALA A 112 -18.68 -8.47 -4.02
N SER A 113 -19.78 -7.74 -4.14
CA SER A 113 -20.10 -6.58 -3.32
C SER A 113 -21.60 -6.39 -3.24
N GLU A 114 -22.08 -5.74 -2.18
CA GLU A 114 -23.51 -5.57 -1.92
C GLU A 114 -23.82 -4.14 -1.46
N LEU A 115 -24.88 -3.56 -1.98
CA LEU A 115 -25.43 -2.32 -1.43
C LEU A 115 -26.15 -2.63 -0.13
N VAL A 116 -25.92 -1.78 0.86
CA VAL A 116 -26.62 -1.82 2.15
C VAL A 116 -27.38 -0.52 2.36
N ASP A 117 -28.63 -0.59 2.78
CA ASP A 117 -29.44 0.55 3.16
C ASP A 117 -29.14 1.03 4.60
N GLU A 118 -29.81 2.09 5.05
CA GLU A 118 -29.62 2.64 6.40
C GLU A 118 -29.86 1.59 7.49
N ALA A 119 -30.92 0.76 7.36
CA ALA A 119 -31.26 -0.24 8.36
C ALA A 119 -30.21 -1.36 8.44
N GLN A 120 -29.77 -1.84 7.29
CA GLN A 120 -28.71 -2.84 7.16
C GLN A 120 -27.36 -2.28 7.66
N LEU A 121 -27.04 -1.01 7.33
CA LEU A 121 -25.84 -0.32 7.80
C LEU A 121 -25.78 -0.29 9.32
N LYS A 122 -26.91 0.06 9.96
CA LYS A 122 -27.01 0.08 11.43
C LYS A 122 -26.88 -1.31 12.06
N LEU A 123 -27.34 -2.36 11.40
CA LEU A 123 -27.16 -3.73 11.85
C LEU A 123 -25.70 -4.18 11.72
N CYS A 124 -25.04 -3.82 10.62
CA CYS A 124 -23.61 -4.13 10.39
C CYS A 124 -22.69 -3.40 11.37
N GLU A 125 -22.98 -2.12 11.61
CA GLU A 125 -22.14 -1.19 12.38
C GLU A 125 -22.97 -0.33 13.33
N PRO A 126 -23.38 -0.85 14.48
CA PRO A 126 -24.21 -0.12 15.45
C PRO A 126 -23.56 1.15 16.01
N ALA A 127 -22.21 1.29 15.91
CA ALA A 127 -21.45 2.43 16.36
C ALA A 127 -21.55 3.66 15.44
N LEU A 128 -22.03 3.48 14.21
CA LEU A 128 -22.15 4.57 13.24
C LEU A 128 -23.23 5.60 13.65
N ALA A 129 -23.02 6.83 13.23
CA ALA A 129 -23.97 7.92 13.39
C ALA A 129 -25.32 7.58 12.73
N PRO A 130 -26.46 8.01 13.27
CA PRO A 130 -27.75 7.89 12.62
C PRO A 130 -27.83 8.82 11.40
N GLY A 131 -28.78 8.51 10.46
CA GLY A 131 -29.05 9.36 9.30
C GLY A 131 -28.05 9.22 8.14
N LEU A 132 -27.19 8.19 8.16
CA LEU A 132 -26.39 7.81 7.00
C LEU A 132 -27.27 7.03 6.01
N ALA A 133 -27.15 7.33 4.71
CA ALA A 133 -28.06 6.77 3.70
C ALA A 133 -27.85 5.26 3.43
N GLY A 134 -26.68 4.72 3.78
CA GLY A 134 -26.31 3.33 3.51
C GLY A 134 -24.86 3.20 3.09
N GLY A 135 -24.57 2.30 2.15
CA GLY A 135 -23.22 2.09 1.66
C GLY A 135 -23.03 0.92 0.72
N LEU A 136 -21.77 0.60 0.46
CA LEU A 136 -21.35 -0.58 -0.30
C LEU A 136 -20.43 -1.44 0.58
N ARG A 137 -20.80 -2.69 0.75
CA ARG A 137 -19.97 -3.68 1.44
C ARG A 137 -19.19 -4.52 0.44
N VAL A 138 -17.88 -4.69 0.67
CA VAL A 138 -16.99 -5.58 -0.08
C VAL A 138 -16.46 -6.65 0.89
N PRO A 139 -17.11 -7.82 0.98
CA PRO A 139 -16.83 -8.79 2.04
C PRO A 139 -15.44 -9.42 1.99
N ALA A 140 -14.84 -9.50 0.79
CA ALA A 140 -13.56 -10.17 0.57
C ALA A 140 -12.34 -9.32 0.91
N ASP A 141 -12.55 -8.03 1.19
CA ASP A 141 -11.47 -7.14 1.65
C ASP A 141 -10.99 -7.54 3.05
N ALA A 142 -9.75 -7.23 3.32
CA ALA A 142 -9.10 -7.64 4.57
C ALA A 142 -8.19 -6.54 5.12
N VAL A 143 -7.65 -6.81 6.28
CA VAL A 143 -6.60 -6.01 6.90
C VAL A 143 -5.45 -6.90 7.34
N VAL A 144 -4.25 -6.33 7.44
CA VAL A 144 -3.05 -7.01 7.93
C VAL A 144 -2.21 -6.05 8.76
N TYR A 145 -1.37 -6.54 9.65
CA TYR A 145 -0.34 -5.71 10.28
C TYR A 145 0.94 -5.72 9.42
N PRO A 146 1.21 -4.65 8.66
CA PRO A 146 2.18 -4.67 7.57
C PRO A 146 3.61 -4.96 7.98
N PRO A 147 4.14 -4.46 9.13
CA PRO A 147 5.52 -4.77 9.54
C PRO A 147 5.76 -6.26 9.75
N VAL A 148 4.80 -6.96 10.37
CA VAL A 148 4.90 -8.40 10.62
C VAL A 148 4.74 -9.20 9.33
N ALA A 149 3.83 -8.76 8.44
CA ALA A 149 3.68 -9.39 7.12
C ALA A 149 4.95 -9.24 6.27
N ALA A 150 5.59 -8.07 6.25
CA ALA A 150 6.86 -7.86 5.56
C ALA A 150 7.98 -8.74 6.14
N ALA A 151 8.12 -8.77 7.47
CA ALA A 151 9.10 -9.63 8.14
C ALA A 151 8.84 -11.13 7.89
N PHE A 152 7.58 -11.54 7.78
CA PHE A 152 7.22 -12.90 7.40
C PHE A 152 7.69 -13.23 5.98
N LEU A 153 7.42 -12.36 5.01
CA LEU A 153 7.86 -12.55 3.62
C LEU A 153 9.39 -12.61 3.52
N ALA A 154 10.10 -11.70 4.23
CA ALA A 154 11.56 -11.71 4.26
C ALA A 154 12.13 -13.01 4.86
N ARG A 155 11.56 -13.50 5.98
CA ARG A 155 11.96 -14.79 6.56
C ARG A 155 11.69 -15.96 5.63
N ARG A 156 10.56 -15.94 4.92
CA ARG A 156 10.23 -16.98 3.93
C ARG A 156 11.19 -16.94 2.74
N ALA A 157 11.59 -15.75 2.29
CA ALA A 157 12.63 -15.57 1.29
C ALA A 157 13.97 -16.16 1.75
N ALA A 158 14.40 -15.85 2.98
CA ALA A 158 15.63 -16.38 3.57
C ALA A 158 15.59 -17.91 3.69
N ALA A 159 14.47 -18.48 4.13
CA ALA A 159 14.27 -19.92 4.19
C ALA A 159 14.33 -20.61 2.81
N ALA A 160 13.99 -19.86 1.74
CA ALA A 160 14.12 -20.31 0.35
C ALA A 160 15.52 -20.03 -0.26
N GLY A 161 16.48 -19.51 0.53
CA GLY A 161 17.86 -19.29 0.13
C GLY A 161 18.23 -17.85 -0.26
N ALA A 162 17.35 -16.87 -0.08
CA ALA A 162 17.71 -15.47 -0.29
C ALA A 162 18.68 -14.97 0.79
N ASP A 163 19.64 -14.14 0.39
CA ASP A 163 20.51 -13.38 1.30
C ASP A 163 19.79 -12.07 1.72
N VAL A 164 19.30 -12.03 2.94
CA VAL A 164 18.53 -10.88 3.46
C VAL A 164 19.39 -10.10 4.43
N ARG A 165 19.69 -8.84 4.08
CA ARG A 165 20.57 -7.96 4.85
C ARG A 165 19.84 -6.68 5.29
N ALA A 166 19.58 -6.54 6.57
CA ALA A 166 19.14 -5.29 7.19
C ALA A 166 20.34 -4.47 7.70
N GLY A 167 20.19 -3.16 7.81
CA GLY A 167 21.28 -2.23 8.19
C GLY A 167 22.29 -2.01 7.07
N VAL A 168 21.97 -2.35 5.81
CA VAL A 168 22.86 -2.23 4.66
C VAL A 168 22.35 -1.19 3.68
N ASN A 169 23.05 -0.07 3.58
CA ASN A 169 22.70 1.02 2.69
C ASN A 169 23.41 0.91 1.34
N VAL A 170 22.64 0.98 0.25
CA VAL A 170 23.16 1.10 -1.11
C VAL A 170 23.48 2.55 -1.39
N ARG A 171 24.76 2.85 -1.69
CA ARG A 171 25.23 4.19 -2.01
C ARG A 171 24.93 4.58 -3.45
N THR A 172 25.18 3.67 -4.38
CA THR A 172 24.97 3.92 -5.81
C THR A 172 24.79 2.64 -6.61
N LEU A 173 24.15 2.78 -7.76
CA LEU A 173 24.06 1.73 -8.77
C LEU A 173 25.29 1.77 -9.66
N VAL A 174 25.77 0.59 -10.08
CA VAL A 174 26.82 0.42 -11.10
C VAL A 174 26.32 -0.56 -12.17
N ASP A 175 27.06 -0.68 -13.28
CA ASP A 175 26.72 -1.63 -14.31
C ASP A 175 26.85 -3.06 -13.78
N GLY A 176 25.72 -3.79 -13.80
CA GLY A 176 25.66 -5.15 -13.29
C GLY A 176 25.75 -5.26 -11.75
N GLY A 177 25.34 -4.22 -10.99
CA GLY A 177 25.35 -4.31 -9.53
C GLY A 177 25.13 -3.03 -8.76
N VAL A 178 25.60 -3.05 -7.51
CA VAL A 178 25.50 -1.91 -6.55
C VAL A 178 26.78 -1.74 -5.76
N ILE A 179 27.06 -0.52 -5.32
CA ILE A 179 28.11 -0.21 -4.32
C ILE A 179 27.40 0.16 -3.02
N LEU A 180 27.78 -0.50 -1.94
CA LEU A 180 27.27 -0.27 -0.60
C LEU A 180 27.95 0.96 0.06
N ALA A 181 27.38 1.42 1.17
CA ALA A 181 27.92 2.58 1.90
C ALA A 181 29.35 2.35 2.45
N ASP A 182 29.70 1.10 2.78
CA ASP A 182 31.03 0.67 3.22
C ASP A 182 32.06 0.54 2.09
N GLY A 183 31.65 0.78 0.83
CA GLY A 183 32.49 0.66 -0.35
C GLY A 183 32.52 -0.73 -0.97
N SER A 184 31.92 -1.74 -0.35
CA SER A 184 31.83 -3.07 -0.93
C SER A 184 30.89 -3.11 -2.14
N GLU A 185 31.13 -4.05 -3.04
CA GLU A 185 30.36 -4.20 -4.27
C GLU A 185 29.63 -5.55 -4.31
N LEU A 186 28.36 -5.50 -4.74
CA LEU A 186 27.58 -6.69 -5.03
C LEU A 186 27.18 -6.71 -6.51
N ARG A 187 27.25 -7.87 -7.14
CA ARG A 187 26.99 -8.07 -8.56
C ARG A 187 25.72 -8.89 -8.82
N ALA A 188 24.90 -8.39 -9.72
CA ALA A 188 23.74 -9.07 -10.28
C ALA A 188 23.36 -8.45 -11.63
N PRO A 189 22.93 -9.24 -12.62
CA PRO A 189 22.46 -8.70 -13.91
C PRO A 189 21.15 -7.91 -13.79
N ARG A 190 20.43 -8.08 -12.67
CA ARG A 190 19.15 -7.41 -12.41
C ARG A 190 19.20 -6.71 -11.05
N VAL A 191 19.02 -5.40 -11.03
CA VAL A 191 18.92 -4.60 -9.80
C VAL A 191 17.51 -4.00 -9.73
N ILE A 192 16.75 -4.36 -8.69
CA ILE A 192 15.37 -3.97 -8.51
C ILE A 192 15.28 -2.88 -7.44
N VAL A 193 14.87 -1.68 -7.82
CA VAL A 193 14.71 -0.54 -6.92
C VAL A 193 13.28 -0.56 -6.35
N ALA A 194 13.15 -1.01 -5.12
CA ALA A 194 11.89 -1.14 -4.36
C ALA A 194 11.87 -0.32 -3.06
N ASN A 195 12.73 0.74 -2.97
CA ASN A 195 12.96 1.55 -1.79
C ASN A 195 11.95 2.72 -1.63
N GLY A 196 10.79 2.64 -2.26
CA GLY A 196 9.66 3.56 -2.07
C GLY A 196 10.01 5.01 -2.33
N CYS A 197 9.82 5.87 -1.33
CA CYS A 197 10.12 7.31 -1.44
C CYS A 197 11.60 7.66 -1.66
N ALA A 198 12.50 6.72 -1.43
CA ALA A 198 13.94 6.91 -1.62
C ALA A 198 14.43 6.52 -3.02
N ALA A 199 13.53 6.10 -3.92
CA ALA A 199 13.91 5.74 -5.29
C ALA A 199 14.65 6.88 -6.04
N PRO A 200 14.26 8.16 -5.92
CA PRO A 200 14.98 9.27 -6.53
C PRO A 200 16.41 9.51 -5.98
N GLU A 201 16.73 8.99 -4.80
CA GLU A 201 18.09 9.09 -4.22
C GLU A 201 19.09 8.24 -5.03
N LEU A 202 18.63 7.15 -5.65
CA LEU A 202 19.45 6.27 -6.50
C LEU A 202 19.29 6.58 -7.99
N LEU A 203 18.14 7.09 -8.39
CA LEU A 203 17.75 7.36 -9.77
C LEU A 203 17.00 8.69 -9.83
N CYS A 204 17.71 9.80 -9.94
CA CYS A 204 17.17 11.16 -9.81
C CYS A 204 16.01 11.47 -10.80
N SER A 205 15.96 10.76 -11.93
CA SER A 205 14.91 10.92 -12.94
C SER A 205 13.63 10.09 -12.68
N VAL A 206 13.58 9.28 -11.62
CA VAL A 206 12.36 8.54 -11.26
C VAL A 206 11.35 9.50 -10.65
N PRO A 207 10.13 9.65 -11.25
CA PRO A 207 9.17 10.67 -10.87
C PRO A 207 8.35 10.24 -9.63
N VAL A 208 9.02 9.96 -8.53
CA VAL A 208 8.39 9.61 -7.24
C VAL A 208 8.51 10.79 -6.28
N ARG A 209 7.36 11.26 -5.77
CA ARG A 209 7.28 12.32 -4.76
C ARG A 209 6.79 11.76 -3.43
N LYS A 210 7.22 12.39 -2.32
CA LYS A 210 6.73 12.10 -0.98
C LYS A 210 5.37 12.78 -0.78
N ARG A 211 4.34 12.03 -0.38
CA ARG A 211 3.03 12.55 0.02
C ARG A 211 2.77 12.16 1.47
N LYS A 212 2.87 13.13 2.38
CA LYS A 212 2.71 12.94 3.82
C LYS A 212 1.28 12.58 4.20
N GLY A 213 1.12 11.69 5.17
CA GLY A 213 -0.16 11.36 5.78
C GLY A 213 -0.04 11.16 7.28
N HIS A 214 -1.15 11.38 8.01
CA HIS A 214 -1.24 11.20 9.44
C HIS A 214 -2.13 10.01 9.77
N LEU A 215 -1.76 9.26 10.78
CA LEU A 215 -2.56 8.21 11.39
C LEU A 215 -2.62 8.42 12.90
N LEU A 216 -3.69 7.89 13.51
CA LEU A 216 -3.93 7.93 14.94
C LEU A 216 -4.50 6.60 15.40
N ILE A 217 -4.05 6.09 16.55
CA ILE A 217 -4.65 4.93 17.23
C ILE A 217 -5.26 5.35 18.57
N THR A 218 -6.46 4.83 18.85
CA THR A 218 -7.23 5.17 20.06
C THR A 218 -7.21 4.05 21.10
N THR A 219 -7.78 4.34 22.26
CA THR A 219 -8.28 3.32 23.19
C THR A 219 -9.41 2.51 22.54
N ARG A 220 -9.91 1.48 23.24
CA ARG A 220 -10.98 0.60 22.73
C ARG A 220 -12.31 1.34 22.63
N LEU A 221 -13.07 1.11 21.55
CA LEU A 221 -14.46 1.55 21.41
C LEU A 221 -15.42 0.40 21.76
N ALA A 222 -16.53 0.76 22.43
CA ALA A 222 -17.67 -0.13 22.65
C ALA A 222 -18.97 0.61 22.23
N PRO A 223 -19.83 0.02 21.38
CA PRO A 223 -19.67 -1.26 20.69
C PRO A 223 -18.48 -1.27 19.70
N THR A 224 -17.93 -2.45 19.46
CA THR A 224 -16.78 -2.63 18.57
C THR A 224 -17.17 -2.34 17.11
N VAL A 225 -16.26 -1.70 16.36
CA VAL A 225 -16.37 -1.59 14.90
C VAL A 225 -15.99 -2.94 14.29
N ASN A 226 -16.81 -3.43 13.35
CA ASN A 226 -16.68 -4.77 12.78
C ASN A 226 -15.91 -4.80 11.45
N HIS A 227 -16.13 -3.78 10.61
CA HIS A 227 -15.55 -3.66 9.27
C HIS A 227 -14.49 -2.59 9.22
N GLN A 228 -13.67 -2.62 8.17
CA GLN A 228 -12.95 -1.43 7.75
C GLN A 228 -13.97 -0.42 7.20
N LEU A 229 -14.00 0.78 7.76
CA LEU A 229 -14.95 1.83 7.39
C LEU A 229 -14.26 2.89 6.55
N VAL A 230 -14.83 3.24 5.41
CA VAL A 230 -14.32 4.27 4.50
C VAL A 230 -15.49 5.12 3.99
N GLU A 231 -15.36 6.43 3.96
CA GLU A 231 -16.38 7.27 3.33
C GLU A 231 -16.31 7.18 1.79
N LEU A 232 -17.45 7.18 1.13
CA LEU A 232 -17.50 7.18 -0.35
C LEU A 232 -16.89 8.43 -0.98
N GLY A 233 -16.99 9.58 -0.33
CA GLY A 233 -16.31 10.82 -0.72
C GLY A 233 -14.77 10.76 -0.65
N TYR A 234 -14.19 9.65 -0.18
CA TYR A 234 -12.74 9.46 -0.07
C TYR A 234 -12.01 9.64 -1.40
N ILE A 235 -12.57 9.11 -2.49
CA ILE A 235 -11.98 9.15 -3.83
C ILE A 235 -11.79 10.59 -4.31
N GLN A 236 -12.83 11.42 -4.16
CA GLN A 236 -12.77 12.85 -4.54
C GLN A 236 -11.70 13.60 -3.74
N SER A 237 -11.55 13.28 -2.45
CA SER A 237 -10.51 13.87 -1.60
C SER A 237 -9.12 13.25 -1.86
N ALA A 238 -9.04 12.04 -2.36
CA ALA A 238 -7.79 11.33 -2.64
C ALA A 238 -7.10 11.84 -3.90
N HIS A 239 -7.87 12.14 -4.94
CA HIS A 239 -7.38 12.54 -6.27
C HIS A 239 -7.68 14.01 -6.60
N GLY A 240 -8.26 14.77 -5.68
CA GLY A 240 -8.72 16.18 -5.87
C GLY A 240 -7.62 17.24 -5.99
N GLY A 241 -6.37 16.86 -6.32
CA GLY A 241 -5.25 17.77 -6.56
C GLY A 241 -4.15 17.73 -5.48
N ASP A 242 -3.19 18.65 -5.60
CA ASP A 242 -1.99 18.73 -4.73
C ASP A 242 -2.29 19.36 -3.35
N GLY A 243 -3.52 19.78 -3.07
CA GLY A 243 -3.92 20.40 -1.81
C GLY A 243 -3.99 19.44 -0.62
N GLU A 244 -4.09 20.03 0.58
CA GLU A 244 -4.35 19.26 1.80
C GLU A 244 -5.74 18.64 1.79
N SER A 245 -5.83 17.32 2.05
CA SER A 245 -7.10 16.63 2.20
C SER A 245 -7.16 15.78 3.47
N VAL A 246 -8.38 15.60 3.96
CA VAL A 246 -8.72 14.74 5.11
C VAL A 246 -9.88 13.87 4.70
N ALA A 247 -9.79 12.58 4.96
CA ALA A 247 -10.83 11.62 4.66
C ALA A 247 -11.05 10.65 5.82
N PHE A 248 -12.30 10.26 6.05
CA PHE A 248 -12.65 9.26 7.04
C PHE A 248 -12.26 7.87 6.57
N ASN A 249 -11.42 7.24 7.37
CA ASN A 249 -11.03 5.85 7.20
C ASN A 249 -10.69 5.27 8.58
N VAL A 250 -11.39 4.23 8.99
CA VAL A 250 -11.22 3.60 10.30
C VAL A 250 -11.05 2.10 10.14
N GLN A 251 -10.05 1.57 10.82
CA GLN A 251 -9.76 0.15 10.86
C GLN A 251 -9.83 -0.36 12.30
N PRO A 252 -10.67 -1.37 12.60
CA PRO A 252 -10.67 -2.02 13.90
C PRO A 252 -9.46 -2.94 14.05
N ARG A 253 -8.79 -2.87 15.22
CA ARG A 253 -7.73 -3.80 15.61
C ARG A 253 -8.31 -4.98 16.40
N PRO A 254 -7.65 -6.15 16.42
CA PRO A 254 -8.09 -7.28 17.25
C PRO A 254 -8.23 -6.94 18.74
N SER A 255 -7.47 -5.97 19.21
CA SER A 255 -7.54 -5.45 20.57
C SER A 255 -8.78 -4.61 20.88
N GLY A 256 -9.61 -4.26 19.88
CA GLY A 256 -10.74 -3.32 19.99
C GLY A 256 -10.35 -1.84 19.87
N GLN A 257 -9.07 -1.55 19.71
CA GLN A 257 -8.57 -0.21 19.37
C GLN A 257 -8.97 0.16 17.95
N LEU A 258 -9.06 1.45 17.65
CA LEU A 258 -9.34 1.95 16.31
C LEU A 258 -8.11 2.67 15.76
N LEU A 259 -7.76 2.31 14.53
CA LEU A 259 -6.76 3.01 13.74
C LEU A 259 -7.49 3.96 12.78
N LEU A 260 -7.23 5.26 12.91
CA LEU A 260 -7.86 6.31 12.11
C LEU A 260 -6.89 6.85 11.06
N GLY A 261 -7.36 7.07 9.87
CA GLY A 261 -6.71 7.73 8.75
C GLY A 261 -7.76 8.42 7.86
N SER A 262 -7.35 9.17 6.90
CA SER A 262 -6.01 9.61 6.68
C SER A 262 -6.01 11.06 6.18
N THR A 263 -4.85 11.67 6.25
CA THR A 263 -4.63 12.99 5.64
C THR A 263 -3.68 12.87 4.45
N ARG A 264 -3.62 13.91 3.61
CA ARG A 264 -2.68 14.01 2.48
C ARG A 264 -2.18 15.44 2.36
N GLN A 265 -0.87 15.59 2.16
CA GLN A 265 -0.22 16.87 1.89
C GLN A 265 1.13 16.64 1.20
N PHE A 266 1.53 17.57 0.31
CA PHE A 266 2.82 17.52 -0.38
C PHE A 266 3.84 18.50 0.19
N ASP A 267 3.39 19.60 0.79
CA ASP A 267 4.25 20.76 1.11
C ASP A 267 5.05 20.59 2.41
N ASP A 268 4.76 19.55 3.20
CA ASP A 268 5.46 19.26 4.45
C ASP A 268 6.18 17.91 4.37
N LEU A 269 7.51 17.95 4.38
CA LEU A 269 8.38 16.77 4.36
C LEU A 269 8.95 16.43 5.75
N SER A 270 8.55 17.14 6.80
CA SER A 270 8.91 16.79 8.18
C SER A 270 8.21 15.52 8.64
N CYS A 271 8.81 14.80 9.58
CA CYS A 271 8.15 13.64 10.22
C CYS A 271 7.22 14.06 11.38
N GLU A 272 7.06 15.35 11.63
CA GLU A 272 6.25 15.86 12.73
C GLU A 272 4.75 15.72 12.44
N VAL A 273 3.98 15.49 13.48
CA VAL A 273 2.52 15.49 13.42
C VAL A 273 2.02 16.93 13.33
N THR A 274 1.17 17.22 12.34
CA THR A 274 0.54 18.54 12.17
C THR A 274 -0.76 18.59 12.99
N PRO A 275 -0.80 19.27 14.16
CA PRO A 275 -1.96 19.21 15.07
C PRO A 275 -3.27 19.60 14.42
N ARG A 276 -3.26 20.64 13.56
CA ARG A 276 -4.46 21.12 12.84
C ARG A 276 -5.06 20.02 11.94
N LEU A 277 -4.21 19.25 11.21
CA LEU A 277 -4.69 18.18 10.35
C LEU A 277 -5.20 16.98 11.16
N LEU A 278 -4.56 16.70 12.28
CA LEU A 278 -5.01 15.65 13.18
C LEU A 278 -6.38 15.98 13.80
N ALA A 279 -6.58 17.24 14.22
CA ALA A 279 -7.88 17.72 14.71
C ALA A 279 -8.97 17.54 13.65
N ARG A 280 -8.73 17.99 12.41
CA ARG A 280 -9.66 17.81 11.29
C ARG A 280 -9.96 16.34 10.99
N LEU A 281 -8.97 15.46 11.14
CA LEU A 281 -9.15 14.01 10.97
C LEU A 281 -10.10 13.46 12.05
N VAL A 282 -9.91 13.84 13.30
CA VAL A 282 -10.75 13.42 14.42
C VAL A 282 -12.17 13.96 14.26
N GLU A 283 -12.35 15.24 13.95
CA GLU A 283 -13.65 15.85 13.68
C GLU A 283 -14.39 15.14 12.55
N ARG A 284 -13.68 14.84 11.44
CA ARG A 284 -14.25 14.08 10.33
C ARG A 284 -14.68 12.68 10.75
N ALA A 285 -13.88 12.01 11.55
CA ALA A 285 -14.17 10.66 12.03
C ALA A 285 -15.34 10.65 13.02
N GLN A 286 -15.47 11.65 13.90
CA GLN A 286 -16.59 11.79 14.83
C GLN A 286 -17.93 12.01 14.13
N ALA A 287 -17.94 12.62 12.95
CA ALA A 287 -19.14 12.77 12.14
C ALA A 287 -19.75 11.43 11.72
N PHE A 288 -18.91 10.39 11.58
CA PHE A 288 -19.34 9.02 11.26
C PHE A 288 -19.46 8.12 12.50
N LEU A 289 -18.57 8.30 13.47
CA LEU A 289 -18.47 7.51 14.70
C LEU A 289 -18.49 8.44 15.93
N PRO A 290 -19.68 8.90 16.40
CA PRO A 290 -19.80 9.85 17.51
C PRO A 290 -19.10 9.38 18.79
N GLY A 291 -19.08 8.07 19.04
CA GLY A 291 -18.42 7.47 20.20
C GLY A 291 -16.91 7.72 20.27
N LEU A 292 -16.26 8.14 19.18
CA LEU A 292 -14.85 8.54 19.20
C LEU A 292 -14.54 9.69 20.13
N GLY A 293 -15.52 10.58 20.38
CA GLY A 293 -15.35 11.72 21.29
C GLY A 293 -15.04 11.34 22.74
N SER A 294 -15.34 10.11 23.15
CA SER A 294 -15.04 9.59 24.49
C SER A 294 -13.72 8.84 24.59
N LEU A 295 -13.02 8.65 23.48
CA LEU A 295 -11.79 7.86 23.45
C LEU A 295 -10.55 8.74 23.63
N THR A 296 -9.52 8.13 24.20
CA THR A 296 -8.18 8.73 24.29
C THR A 296 -7.35 8.33 23.06
N ALA A 297 -6.73 9.31 22.42
CA ALA A 297 -5.68 9.07 21.43
C ALA A 297 -4.42 8.54 22.13
N LEU A 298 -4.01 7.33 21.80
CA LEU A 298 -2.83 6.70 22.40
C LEU A 298 -1.54 7.12 21.70
N ARG A 299 -1.60 7.24 20.36
CA ARG A 299 -0.46 7.63 19.53
C ARG A 299 -0.95 8.21 18.21
N ALA A 300 -0.24 9.23 17.73
CA ALA A 300 -0.32 9.71 16.36
C ALA A 300 1.07 9.63 15.72
N TRP A 301 1.12 9.43 14.40
CA TRP A 301 2.36 9.40 13.63
C TRP A 301 2.11 9.82 12.20
N THR A 302 3.20 10.05 11.48
CA THR A 302 3.19 10.39 10.06
C THR A 302 3.90 9.33 9.26
N GLY A 303 3.62 9.30 7.96
CA GLY A 303 4.34 8.52 6.98
C GLY A 303 4.27 9.15 5.61
N PHE A 304 5.15 8.73 4.72
CA PHE A 304 5.23 9.25 3.36
C PHE A 304 4.84 8.19 2.35
N ARG A 305 3.83 8.50 1.54
CA ARG A 305 3.43 7.67 0.40
C ARG A 305 4.34 7.99 -0.78
N PRO A 306 4.92 7.00 -1.46
CA PRO A 306 5.64 7.20 -2.71
C PRO A 306 4.63 7.40 -3.84
N THR A 307 4.43 8.63 -4.29
CA THR A 307 3.42 9.00 -5.29
C THR A 307 4.05 9.31 -6.63
N THR A 308 3.49 8.78 -7.69
CA THR A 308 3.80 9.10 -9.09
C THR A 308 2.83 10.15 -9.64
N PRO A 309 3.15 10.87 -10.74
CA PRO A 309 2.27 11.88 -11.30
C PRO A 309 0.89 11.37 -11.75
N ASP A 310 0.81 10.10 -12.15
CA ASP A 310 -0.42 9.43 -12.60
C ASP A 310 -1.02 8.48 -11.55
N HIS A 311 -0.51 8.50 -10.34
CA HIS A 311 -0.93 7.67 -9.21
C HIS A 311 -0.75 6.15 -9.39
N ARG A 312 -0.19 5.69 -10.50
CA ARG A 312 0.09 4.27 -10.77
C ARG A 312 1.51 3.90 -10.40
N PRO A 313 1.77 2.70 -9.85
CA PRO A 313 3.13 2.27 -9.54
C PRO A 313 3.99 2.11 -10.80
N LEU A 314 5.29 2.17 -10.60
CA LEU A 314 6.32 1.87 -11.60
C LEU A 314 6.75 0.43 -11.39
N ILE A 315 6.38 -0.47 -12.32
CA ILE A 315 6.71 -1.89 -12.26
C ILE A 315 7.27 -2.33 -13.61
N GLY A 316 8.59 -2.60 -13.66
CA GLY A 316 9.22 -3.02 -14.91
C GLY A 316 10.62 -2.43 -15.12
N PRO A 317 11.23 -2.64 -16.32
CA PRO A 317 12.56 -2.16 -16.64
C PRO A 317 12.61 -0.64 -16.68
N TRP A 318 13.72 -0.06 -16.17
CA TRP A 318 13.98 1.37 -16.28
C TRP A 318 14.70 1.68 -17.60
N PRO A 319 14.08 2.41 -18.56
CA PRO A 319 14.62 2.56 -19.90
C PRO A 319 15.99 3.26 -19.95
N ALA A 320 16.23 4.20 -19.02
CA ALA A 320 17.46 4.97 -18.98
C ALA A 320 18.69 4.17 -18.48
N ARG A 321 18.49 2.96 -17.93
CA ARG A 321 19.57 2.15 -17.37
C ARG A 321 19.32 0.65 -17.53
N PRO A 322 19.94 -0.01 -18.51
CA PRO A 322 19.82 -1.46 -18.70
C PRO A 322 20.17 -2.24 -17.42
N GLY A 323 19.44 -3.31 -17.14
CA GLY A 323 19.61 -4.14 -15.95
C GLY A 323 18.97 -3.56 -14.67
N VAL A 324 18.49 -2.32 -14.68
CA VAL A 324 17.76 -1.72 -13.55
C VAL A 324 16.26 -1.84 -13.76
N TRP A 325 15.56 -2.24 -12.71
CA TRP A 325 14.12 -2.45 -12.66
C TRP A 325 13.50 -1.63 -11.53
N LEU A 326 12.28 -1.18 -11.70
CA LEU A 326 11.54 -0.45 -10.69
C LEU A 326 10.39 -1.27 -10.13
N ALA A 327 10.15 -1.14 -8.81
CA ALA A 327 8.95 -1.59 -8.11
C ALA A 327 8.62 -0.58 -7.00
N CYS A 328 8.20 0.63 -7.38
CA CYS A 328 7.98 1.74 -6.46
C CYS A 328 6.82 2.62 -6.91
N GLY A 329 6.50 3.67 -6.15
CA GLY A 329 5.43 4.60 -6.54
C GLY A 329 4.01 4.09 -6.29
N HIS A 330 3.82 3.15 -5.36
CA HIS A 330 2.52 2.51 -5.06
C HIS A 330 1.55 3.39 -4.28
N GLU A 331 1.89 4.63 -4.04
CA GLU A 331 1.13 5.57 -3.21
C GLU A 331 0.66 4.96 -1.87
N GLY A 332 -0.64 4.95 -1.59
CA GLY A 332 -1.24 4.37 -0.39
C GLY A 332 -1.50 2.85 -0.48
N LEU A 333 -1.25 2.23 -1.63
CA LEU A 333 -1.65 0.84 -1.93
C LEU A 333 -0.52 -0.18 -1.87
N GLY A 334 0.67 0.21 -1.46
CA GLY A 334 1.83 -0.69 -1.49
C GLY A 334 1.64 -1.99 -0.72
N VAL A 335 0.85 -2.00 0.36
CA VAL A 335 0.52 -3.24 1.10
C VAL A 335 -0.42 -4.11 0.30
N THR A 336 -1.52 -3.54 -0.18
CA THR A 336 -2.49 -4.24 -1.02
C THR A 336 -1.82 -4.89 -2.22
N THR A 337 -1.03 -4.11 -2.97
CA THR A 337 -0.51 -4.50 -4.29
C THR A 337 0.82 -5.24 -4.27
N ALA A 338 1.43 -5.45 -3.09
CA ALA A 338 2.77 -6.03 -2.96
C ALA A 338 2.94 -7.39 -3.66
N LEU A 339 2.00 -8.31 -3.46
CA LEU A 339 2.09 -9.66 -4.02
C LEU A 339 1.86 -9.66 -5.54
N GLY A 340 0.90 -8.88 -6.02
CA GLY A 340 0.66 -8.71 -7.46
C GLY A 340 1.85 -8.04 -8.16
N THR A 341 2.47 -7.04 -7.53
CA THR A 341 3.71 -6.42 -8.01
C THR A 341 4.84 -7.44 -8.12
N ALA A 342 5.01 -8.29 -7.11
CA ALA A 342 6.05 -9.31 -7.11
C ALA A 342 5.84 -10.35 -8.23
N ASP A 343 4.60 -10.82 -8.42
CA ASP A 343 4.27 -11.77 -9.48
C ASP A 343 4.45 -11.14 -10.88
N LEU A 344 3.96 -9.92 -11.09
CA LEU A 344 4.11 -9.19 -12.36
C LEU A 344 5.58 -8.94 -12.70
N LEU A 345 6.37 -8.50 -11.72
CA LEU A 345 7.79 -8.21 -11.93
C LEU A 345 8.58 -9.49 -12.21
N ALA A 346 8.32 -10.58 -11.47
CA ALA A 346 8.96 -11.87 -11.69
C ALA A 346 8.67 -12.40 -13.10
N ALA A 347 7.43 -12.31 -13.55
CA ALA A 347 7.03 -12.73 -14.89
C ALA A 347 7.78 -11.95 -15.97
N GLN A 348 7.93 -10.63 -15.83
CA GLN A 348 8.72 -9.81 -16.77
C GLN A 348 10.22 -10.12 -16.72
N LEU A 349 10.79 -10.33 -15.50
CA LEU A 349 12.22 -10.59 -15.31
C LEU A 349 12.69 -11.91 -15.97
N PHE A 350 11.80 -12.89 -16.07
CA PHE A 350 12.14 -14.25 -16.48
C PHE A 350 11.27 -14.76 -17.64
N ASP A 351 10.67 -13.84 -18.42
CA ASP A 351 9.89 -14.12 -19.64
C ASP A 351 8.78 -15.17 -19.41
N GLN A 352 8.10 -15.07 -18.26
CA GLN A 352 6.96 -15.91 -17.90
C GLN A 352 5.64 -15.28 -18.38
N PRO A 353 4.54 -16.06 -18.49
CA PRO A 353 3.22 -15.51 -18.77
C PRO A 353 2.83 -14.45 -17.74
N LEU A 354 2.41 -13.28 -18.23
CA LEU A 354 2.00 -12.16 -17.37
C LEU A 354 0.66 -12.49 -16.68
N PRO A 355 0.52 -12.19 -15.39
CA PRO A 355 -0.73 -12.43 -14.67
C PRO A 355 -1.86 -11.48 -15.10
N PHE A 356 -1.50 -10.31 -15.61
CA PHE A 356 -2.36 -9.26 -16.17
C PHE A 356 -1.53 -8.29 -17.02
N ASP A 357 -2.16 -7.34 -17.71
CA ASP A 357 -1.46 -6.37 -18.56
C ASP A 357 -0.45 -5.53 -17.77
N ALA A 358 0.81 -5.54 -18.19
CA ALA A 358 1.92 -4.80 -17.58
C ALA A 358 2.05 -3.36 -18.11
N ALA A 359 1.48 -3.05 -19.28
CA ALA A 359 1.69 -1.77 -19.96
C ALA A 359 1.32 -0.54 -19.11
N PRO A 360 0.21 -0.53 -18.35
CA PRO A 360 -0.16 0.61 -17.51
C PRO A 360 0.86 0.96 -16.41
N TYR A 361 1.69 0.00 -16.00
CA TYR A 361 2.67 0.18 -14.92
C TYR A 361 4.09 0.37 -15.44
N ALA A 362 4.31 0.24 -16.74
CA ALA A 362 5.64 0.30 -17.34
C ALA A 362 6.32 1.65 -17.06
N PRO A 363 7.56 1.67 -16.50
CA PRO A 363 8.30 2.91 -16.24
C PRO A 363 8.55 3.75 -17.50
N ALA A 364 8.58 3.12 -18.67
CA ALA A 364 8.75 3.78 -19.96
C ALA A 364 7.70 4.87 -20.26
N ARG A 365 6.53 4.86 -19.60
CA ARG A 365 5.50 5.89 -19.76
C ARG A 365 5.96 7.30 -19.32
N PHE A 366 7.05 7.38 -18.56
CA PHE A 366 7.69 8.64 -18.17
C PHE A 366 9.03 8.90 -18.87
N ALA A 367 9.43 8.08 -19.84
CA ALA A 367 10.74 8.19 -20.51
C ALA A 367 10.96 9.54 -21.21
N ALA A 368 9.93 10.14 -21.78
CA ALA A 368 10.02 11.44 -22.44
C ALA A 368 10.38 12.59 -21.49
N GLN A 369 10.06 12.48 -20.19
CA GLN A 369 10.39 13.46 -19.17
C GLN A 369 11.86 13.39 -18.74
N VAL A 370 12.51 12.23 -18.93
CA VAL A 370 13.92 11.98 -18.57
C VAL A 370 14.88 12.68 -19.53
N SER A 371 14.49 12.84 -20.81
CA SER A 371 15.34 13.44 -21.86
C SER A 371 15.56 14.95 -21.70
N HIS A 372 14.79 15.64 -20.85
CA HIS A 372 14.89 17.08 -20.63
C HIS A 372 15.62 17.47 -19.35
N ALA A 373 16.07 16.48 -18.55
CA ALA A 373 16.74 16.69 -17.25
C ALA A 373 18.23 16.24 -17.25
N ALA A 374 18.78 15.92 -18.42
CA ALA A 374 20.17 15.50 -18.61
C ALA A 374 21.03 16.65 -19.16
#